data_5a30c6f0339e6b66265ecc4fa8133937
#
_entry.id   5a30c6f0339e6b66265ecc4fa8133937
#
_cell.length_a   1.000
_cell.length_b   1.000
_cell.length_c   1.000
_cell.angle_alpha   90.00
_cell.angle_beta   90.00
_cell.angle_gamma   90.00
#
_symmetry.space_group_name_H-M   'P 1'
#
loop_
_entity.id
_entity.type
_entity.pdbx_description
1 polymer ?
#
loop_
_entity_poly.entity_id
_entity_poly.type
_entity_poly.pdbx_seq_one_letter_code
_entity_poly.pdbx_strand_id
1 'polypeptide(L)'
;MIEMTSGNGMRDTTSAVSELREYERLDDLLKSGRKIIQNEREFCFSLDAVLLAHFPRLRRRQRVLDLGTGTGVMPLLIVDETAHVDAVEISPVMAELAERNVRLNGLQERITVRQG
;
A
#
# COMPACT_ATOMS: atom_id res chain seq x y z
N MET A 1 14.20 11.36 1.82
CA MET A 1 14.78 10.03 1.76
C MET A 1 14.23 9.17 2.90
N ILE A 2 14.07 7.90 2.65
CA ILE A 2 13.50 6.97 3.61
C ILE A 2 14.60 6.18 4.28
N GLU A 3 14.56 6.15 5.60
CA GLU A 3 15.40 5.28 6.38
C GLU A 3 14.77 3.89 6.46
N MET A 4 15.49 2.92 5.99
CA MET A 4 15.06 1.54 6.07
C MET A 4 15.75 0.89 7.25
N THR A 5 14.98 0.47 8.23
CA THR A 5 15.51 -0.23 9.37
C THR A 5 15.10 -1.70 9.33
N SER A 6 16.00 -2.58 9.71
CA SER A 6 15.74 -4.01 9.66
C SER A 6 14.63 -4.45 10.61
N GLY A 7 14.31 -3.65 11.60
CA GLY A 7 13.32 -4.01 12.62
C GLY A 7 11.87 -3.74 12.24
N ASN A 8 11.59 -3.00 11.19
CA ASN A 8 10.23 -2.60 10.85
C ASN A 8 9.59 -3.47 9.76
N GLY A 9 10.28 -4.48 9.28
CA GLY A 9 9.76 -5.39 8.26
C GLY A 9 9.77 -4.84 6.85
N MET A 10 10.22 -3.62 6.63
CA MET A 10 10.30 -3.03 5.29
C MET A 10 11.50 -3.58 4.54
N ARG A 11 11.32 -3.74 3.24
CA ARG A 11 12.39 -4.20 2.36
C ARG A 11 13.32 -3.05 2.01
N ASP A 12 14.57 -3.39 1.73
CA ASP A 12 15.57 -2.45 1.21
C ASP A 12 15.07 -1.84 -0.10
N THR A 13 15.24 -0.54 -0.26
CA THR A 13 14.84 0.18 -1.47
C THR A 13 15.55 -0.36 -2.71
N THR A 14 16.85 -0.71 -2.59
CA THR A 14 17.60 -1.28 -3.71
C THR A 14 17.01 -2.60 -4.17
N SER A 15 16.64 -3.48 -3.23
CA SER A 15 15.99 -4.74 -3.55
C SER A 15 14.64 -4.52 -4.22
N ALA A 16 13.85 -3.56 -3.72
CA ALA A 16 12.56 -3.23 -4.31
C ALA A 16 12.69 -2.72 -5.74
N VAL A 17 13.66 -1.86 -6.00
CA VAL A 17 13.92 -1.33 -7.36
C VAL A 17 14.31 -2.46 -8.31
N SER A 18 15.14 -3.41 -7.86
CA SER A 18 15.58 -4.53 -8.70
C SER A 18 14.45 -5.50 -9.05
N GLU A 19 13.35 -5.48 -8.28
CA GLU A 19 12.19 -6.35 -8.53
C GLU A 19 11.09 -5.66 -9.35
N LEU A 20 11.28 -4.39 -9.75
CA LEU A 20 10.29 -3.70 -10.55
C LEU A 20 10.16 -4.35 -11.93
N ARG A 21 8.92 -4.47 -12.38
CA ARG A 21 8.58 -4.94 -13.72
C ARG A 21 8.53 -3.77 -14.70
N GLU A 22 8.46 -4.10 -15.97
CA GLU A 22 8.28 -3.09 -17.01
C GLU A 22 7.06 -2.21 -16.71
N TYR A 23 7.16 -0.93 -16.95
CA TYR A 23 6.14 0.10 -16.66
C TYR A 23 5.87 0.32 -15.18
N GLU A 24 6.63 -0.27 -14.28
CA GLU A 24 6.50 -0.02 -12.85
C GLU A 24 7.50 1.01 -12.37
N ARG A 25 7.11 1.76 -11.34
CA ARG A 25 7.99 2.68 -10.64
C ARG A 25 7.75 2.60 -9.15
N LEU A 26 8.76 2.98 -8.38
CA LEU A 26 8.67 3.01 -6.93
C LEU A 26 8.51 4.46 -6.47
N ASP A 27 7.42 4.76 -5.78
CA ASP A 27 7.11 6.09 -5.26
C ASP A 27 7.08 6.09 -3.73
N ASP A 28 7.29 7.27 -3.16
CA ASP A 28 7.16 7.50 -1.72
C ASP A 28 5.72 7.83 -1.37
N LEU A 29 5.24 7.28 -0.25
CA LEU A 29 3.93 7.65 0.29
C LEU A 29 4.00 8.85 1.24
N LEU A 30 5.18 9.32 1.58
CA LEU A 30 5.39 10.45 2.49
C LEU A 30 4.80 10.23 3.88
N LYS A 31 4.54 8.98 4.24
CA LYS A 31 4.01 8.61 5.56
C LYS A 31 4.72 7.36 6.04
N SER A 32 5.26 7.42 7.25
CA SER A 32 5.91 6.29 7.92
C SER A 32 7.02 5.64 7.11
N GLY A 33 7.63 6.38 6.17
CA GLY A 33 8.70 5.87 5.33
C GLY A 33 8.28 4.82 4.31
N ARG A 34 7.00 4.68 4.05
CA ARG A 34 6.48 3.65 3.15
C ARG A 34 6.69 3.99 1.69
N LYS A 35 6.83 2.93 0.91
CA LYS A 35 6.96 3.00 -0.53
C LYS A 35 5.79 2.30 -1.20
N ILE A 36 5.51 2.67 -2.44
CA ILE A 36 4.48 2.04 -3.23
C ILE A 36 4.97 1.82 -4.65
N ILE A 37 4.76 0.62 -5.16
CA ILE A 37 4.99 0.31 -6.57
C ILE A 37 3.74 0.68 -7.34
N GLN A 38 3.89 1.46 -8.39
CA GLN A 38 2.82 1.82 -9.29
C GLN A 38 3.14 1.37 -10.71
N ASN A 39 2.10 0.97 -11.45
CA ASN A 39 2.21 0.64 -12.86
C ASN A 39 1.75 1.84 -13.67
N GLU A 40 2.63 2.40 -14.48
CA GLU A 40 2.34 3.60 -15.25
C GLU A 40 1.28 3.39 -16.34
N ARG A 41 0.98 2.13 -16.69
CA ARG A 41 -0.11 1.79 -17.60
C ARG A 41 -1.46 1.65 -16.92
N GLU A 42 -1.47 1.62 -15.59
CA GLU A 42 -2.67 1.51 -14.79
C GLU A 42 -2.93 2.83 -14.07
N PHE A 43 -4.05 2.90 -13.36
CA PHE A 43 -4.35 4.08 -12.57
C PHE A 43 -3.37 4.23 -11.41
N CYS A 44 -2.69 5.36 -11.37
CA CYS A 44 -1.79 5.71 -10.26
C CYS A 44 -2.53 6.59 -9.25
N PHE A 45 -2.17 6.44 -7.96
CA PHE A 45 -2.77 7.30 -6.96
C PHE A 45 -2.32 8.75 -7.14
N SER A 46 -3.15 9.66 -6.65
CA SER A 46 -2.86 11.09 -6.66
C SER A 46 -2.91 11.65 -5.25
N LEU A 47 -2.65 12.94 -5.11
CA LEU A 47 -2.80 13.65 -3.85
C LEU A 47 -4.20 13.49 -3.25
N ASP A 48 -5.22 13.29 -4.08
CA ASP A 48 -6.59 13.08 -3.61
C ASP A 48 -6.71 11.87 -2.69
N ALA A 49 -5.99 10.78 -2.98
CA ALA A 49 -5.99 9.61 -2.12
C ALA A 49 -5.41 9.93 -0.74
N VAL A 50 -4.34 10.72 -0.70
CA VAL A 50 -3.72 11.14 0.56
C VAL A 50 -4.68 12.00 1.37
N LEU A 51 -5.36 12.95 0.71
CA LEU A 51 -6.35 13.80 1.37
C LEU A 51 -7.54 12.98 1.87
N LEU A 52 -8.04 12.06 1.05
CA LEU A 52 -9.17 11.21 1.42
C LEU A 52 -8.85 10.35 2.65
N ALA A 53 -7.64 9.90 2.79
CA ALA A 53 -7.24 9.07 3.93
C ALA A 53 -7.36 9.80 5.27
N HIS A 54 -7.44 11.11 5.27
CA HIS A 54 -7.59 11.92 6.49
C HIS A 54 -9.04 12.14 6.91
N PHE A 55 -10.01 11.79 6.06
CA PHE A 55 -11.42 12.00 6.39
C PHE A 55 -11.99 11.00 7.39
N PRO A 56 -11.71 9.69 7.30
CA PRO A 56 -12.31 8.73 8.21
C PRO A 56 -11.83 8.97 9.65
N ARG A 57 -12.74 8.82 10.58
CA ARG A 57 -12.41 8.77 12.00
C ARG A 57 -12.14 7.32 12.37
N LEU A 58 -10.90 6.89 12.21
CA LEU A 58 -10.50 5.51 12.44
C LEU A 58 -10.12 5.29 13.89
N ARG A 59 -10.34 4.08 14.35
CA ARG A 59 -9.98 3.66 15.71
C ARG A 59 -9.10 2.43 15.63
N ARG A 60 -8.15 2.32 16.55
CA ARG A 60 -7.15 1.25 16.57
C ARG A 60 -7.74 -0.16 16.66
N ARG A 61 -8.99 -0.30 17.11
CA ARG A 61 -9.66 -1.61 17.24
C ARG A 61 -10.56 -1.94 16.06
N GLN A 62 -10.71 -1.05 15.12
CA GLN A 62 -11.60 -1.26 13.98
C GLN A 62 -10.92 -2.04 12.88
N ARG A 63 -11.72 -2.88 12.21
CA ARG A 63 -11.39 -3.41 10.91
C ARG A 63 -12.01 -2.50 9.86
N VAL A 64 -11.27 -2.26 8.80
CA VAL A 64 -11.71 -1.40 7.72
C VAL A 64 -11.74 -2.21 6.44
N LEU A 65 -12.78 -2.03 5.64
CA LEU A 65 -12.90 -2.60 4.32
C LEU A 65 -12.69 -1.50 3.29
N ASP A 66 -11.71 -1.69 2.42
CA ASP A 66 -11.43 -0.78 1.31
C ASP A 66 -11.83 -1.46 0.01
N LEU A 67 -12.92 -1.00 -0.59
CA LEU A 67 -13.43 -1.53 -1.86
C LEU A 67 -12.81 -0.75 -3.02
N GLY A 68 -12.25 -1.49 -3.98
CA GLY A 68 -11.55 -0.86 -5.10
C GLY A 68 -10.19 -0.31 -4.69
N THR A 69 -9.43 -1.11 -4.01
CA THR A 69 -8.17 -0.66 -3.38
C THR A 69 -7.08 -0.25 -4.38
N GLY A 70 -7.20 -0.65 -5.64
CA GLY A 70 -6.20 -0.36 -6.66
C GLY A 70 -4.82 -0.90 -6.28
N THR A 71 -3.86 -0.01 -6.20
CA THR A 71 -2.48 -0.35 -5.81
C THR A 71 -2.32 -0.61 -4.32
N GLY A 72 -3.38 -0.46 -3.52
CA GLY A 72 -3.30 -0.61 -2.08
C GLY A 72 -2.87 0.66 -1.36
N VAL A 73 -2.97 1.81 -2.00
CA VAL A 73 -2.53 3.08 -1.42
C VAL A 73 -3.29 3.43 -0.14
N MET A 74 -4.62 3.28 -0.15
CA MET A 74 -5.45 3.64 1.00
C MET A 74 -5.12 2.78 2.24
N PRO A 75 -5.05 1.45 2.14
CA PRO A 75 -4.62 0.62 3.25
C PRO A 75 -3.27 1.03 3.81
N LEU A 76 -2.30 1.33 2.96
CA LEU A 76 -0.96 1.74 3.40
C LEU A 76 -0.98 3.07 4.16
N LEU A 77 -1.93 3.95 3.84
CA LEU A 77 -2.06 5.25 4.50
C LEU A 77 -2.78 5.18 5.84
N ILE A 78 -3.72 4.23 6.01
CA ILE A 78 -4.60 4.22 7.18
C ILE A 78 -4.30 3.09 8.18
N VAL A 79 -3.48 2.13 7.82
CA VAL A 79 -3.31 0.91 8.64
C VAL A 79 -2.83 1.19 10.06
N ASP A 80 -2.04 2.25 10.27
CA ASP A 80 -1.54 2.59 11.60
C ASP A 80 -2.65 3.01 12.56
N GLU A 81 -3.78 3.41 12.04
CA GLU A 81 -4.91 3.92 12.81
C GLU A 81 -6.02 2.89 12.97
N THR A 82 -5.81 1.67 12.52
CA THR A 82 -6.80 0.59 12.54
C THR A 82 -6.21 -0.68 13.13
N ALA A 83 -7.07 -1.67 13.38
CA ALA A 83 -6.59 -3.01 13.75
C ALA A 83 -6.18 -3.79 12.51
N HIS A 84 -6.97 -3.72 11.45
CA HIS A 84 -6.75 -4.47 10.23
C HIS A 84 -7.49 -3.82 9.05
N VAL A 85 -6.92 -3.90 7.86
CA VAL A 85 -7.58 -3.46 6.63
C VAL A 85 -7.78 -4.65 5.72
N ASP A 86 -9.02 -4.87 5.29
CA ASP A 86 -9.34 -5.80 4.21
C ASP A 86 -9.50 -4.99 2.93
N ALA A 87 -8.65 -5.25 1.96
CA ALA A 87 -8.61 -4.52 0.70
C ALA A 87 -9.10 -5.41 -0.42
N VAL A 88 -10.05 -4.94 -1.20
CA VAL A 88 -10.67 -5.72 -2.29
C VAL A 88 -10.46 -4.99 -3.60
N GLU A 89 -10.05 -5.73 -4.61
CA GLU A 89 -9.82 -5.20 -5.94
C GLU A 89 -10.28 -6.21 -7.00
N ILE A 90 -11.09 -5.76 -7.94
CA ILE A 90 -11.63 -6.63 -8.98
C ILE A 90 -10.61 -6.97 -10.07
N SER A 91 -9.71 -6.05 -10.38
CA SER A 91 -8.68 -6.28 -11.39
C SER A 91 -7.60 -7.22 -10.85
N PRO A 92 -7.34 -8.37 -11.50
CA PRO A 92 -6.27 -9.27 -11.06
C PRO A 92 -4.90 -8.60 -11.04
N VAL A 93 -4.62 -7.76 -12.03
CA VAL A 93 -3.35 -7.04 -12.14
C VAL A 93 -3.16 -6.09 -10.97
N MET A 94 -4.20 -5.32 -10.66
CA MET A 94 -4.14 -4.36 -9.54
C MET A 94 -4.14 -5.05 -8.20
N ALA A 95 -4.89 -6.14 -8.04
CA ALA A 95 -4.90 -6.90 -6.80
C ALA A 95 -3.51 -7.50 -6.49
N GLU A 96 -2.85 -8.03 -7.50
CA GLU A 96 -1.47 -8.53 -7.35
C GLU A 96 -0.52 -7.40 -6.96
N LEU A 97 -0.66 -6.26 -7.60
CA LEU A 97 0.18 -5.11 -7.30
C LEU A 97 -0.05 -4.62 -5.86
N ALA A 98 -1.31 -4.56 -5.43
CA ALA A 98 -1.64 -4.19 -4.06
C ALA A 98 -1.00 -5.17 -3.06
N GLU A 99 -1.05 -6.45 -3.34
CA GLU A 99 -0.44 -7.45 -2.48
C GLU A 99 1.09 -7.31 -2.42
N ARG A 100 1.71 -7.02 -3.55
CA ARG A 100 3.16 -6.75 -3.59
C ARG A 100 3.51 -5.52 -2.76
N ASN A 101 2.68 -4.48 -2.82
CA ASN A 101 2.88 -3.27 -2.03
C ASN A 101 2.73 -3.52 -0.53
N VAL A 102 1.80 -4.37 -0.15
CA VAL A 102 1.66 -4.77 1.26
C VAL A 102 2.92 -5.48 1.73
N ARG A 103 3.43 -6.41 0.96
CA ARG A 103 4.65 -7.15 1.31
C ARG A 103 5.89 -6.27 1.30
N LEU A 104 5.98 -5.34 0.36
CA LEU A 104 7.08 -4.38 0.30
C LEU A 104 7.24 -3.61 1.60
N ASN A 105 6.11 -3.28 2.24
CA ASN A 105 6.10 -2.50 3.46
C ASN A 105 6.00 -3.36 4.74
N GLY A 106 6.07 -4.68 4.62
CA GLY A 106 6.04 -5.57 5.78
C GLY A 106 4.71 -5.59 6.53
N LEU A 107 3.58 -5.39 5.82
CA LEU A 107 2.28 -5.21 6.45
C LEU A 107 1.31 -6.39 6.20
N GLN A 108 1.83 -7.56 5.84
CA GLN A 108 1.00 -8.73 5.51
C GLN A 108 0.09 -9.17 6.65
N GLU A 109 0.47 -8.90 7.89
CA GLU A 109 -0.34 -9.28 9.05
C GLU A 109 -1.41 -8.25 9.37
N ARG A 110 -1.31 -7.06 8.79
CA ARG A 110 -2.22 -5.94 9.07
C ARG A 110 -3.15 -5.62 7.91
N ILE A 111 -2.80 -6.04 6.71
CA ILE A 111 -3.56 -5.77 5.49
C ILE A 111 -3.75 -7.08 4.73
N THR A 112 -4.99 -7.43 4.44
CA THR A 112 -5.33 -8.58 3.60
C THR A 112 -5.86 -8.08 2.27
N VAL A 113 -5.26 -8.52 1.18
CA VAL A 113 -5.73 -8.17 -0.17
C VAL A 113 -6.50 -9.36 -0.75
N ARG A 114 -7.65 -9.08 -1.31
CA ARG A 114 -8.48 -10.07 -1.99
C ARG A 114 -8.85 -9.56 -3.38
N GLN A 115 -8.76 -10.45 -4.34
CA GLN A 115 -9.28 -10.18 -5.68
C GLN A 115 -10.75 -10.60 -5.72
N GLY A 116 -11.58 -9.68 -6.14
CA GLY A 116 -13.00 -9.98 -6.19
C GLY A 116 -13.88 -8.80 -6.53
#